data_bdf6335a207067478ffaddc462d4e014
#
_entry.id   bdf6335a207067478ffaddc462d4e014
#
_cell.length_a   1.000
_cell.length_b   1.000
_cell.length_c   1.000
_cell.angle_alpha   90.00
_cell.angle_beta   90.00
_cell.angle_gamma   90.00
#
_symmetry.space_group_name_H-M   'P 1'
#
loop_
_entity.id
_entity.type
_entity.pdbx_description
1 polymer ?
#
loop_
_entity_poly.entity_id
_entity_poly.type
_entity_poly.pdbx_seq_one_letter_code
_entity_poly.pdbx_strand_id
1 'polypeptide(L)'
;CGDGTNDAPALAQADVGVAMNTGTQAAREAGNMVDLDSDPTKLIEVVGLGKQLLMTRGALTTFSVANDVAKYFAIIPAMFVVLYPGLGVLNVMGLATPQSAILSAIIFNALIIPCLVPLALRGVKYKPMGAGPLLARNLAIYGLGGLIAPFIGIKLIDLAVNGLGLA
;
A
#
# COMPACT_ATOMS: atom_id res chain seq x y z
N CYS A 1 -25.17 -15.15 -6.16
CA CYS A 1 -25.38 -16.27 -5.26
C CYS A 1 -26.63 -17.03 -5.64
N GLY A 2 -26.72 -18.31 -5.24
CA GLY A 2 -27.86 -19.18 -5.53
C GLY A 2 -27.87 -20.43 -4.65
N ASP A 3 -28.99 -21.13 -4.62
CA ASP A 3 -29.19 -22.32 -3.82
C ASP A 3 -29.82 -23.47 -4.62
N GLY A 4 -30.41 -23.17 -5.79
CA GLY A 4 -31.11 -24.11 -6.64
C GLY A 4 -30.24 -24.75 -7.72
N THR A 5 -30.69 -25.90 -8.26
CA THR A 5 -30.06 -26.53 -9.42
C THR A 5 -30.12 -25.63 -10.66
N ASN A 6 -31.14 -24.79 -10.77
CA ASN A 6 -31.29 -23.79 -11.85
C ASN A 6 -30.24 -22.69 -11.77
N ASP A 7 -29.63 -22.45 -10.60
CA ASP A 7 -28.60 -21.44 -10.39
C ASP A 7 -27.20 -21.94 -10.77
N ALA A 8 -27.00 -23.25 -10.86
CA ALA A 8 -25.71 -23.85 -11.11
C ALA A 8 -24.98 -23.29 -12.36
N PRO A 9 -25.64 -23.09 -13.53
CA PRO A 9 -24.97 -22.48 -14.68
C PRO A 9 -24.53 -21.04 -14.44
N ALA A 10 -25.33 -20.24 -13.71
CA ALA A 10 -25.00 -18.87 -13.38
C ALA A 10 -23.86 -18.79 -12.35
N LEU A 11 -23.84 -19.69 -11.37
CA LEU A 11 -22.77 -19.80 -10.38
C LEU A 11 -21.43 -20.20 -11.03
N ALA A 12 -21.46 -21.14 -11.97
CA ALA A 12 -20.28 -21.57 -12.70
C ALA A 12 -19.72 -20.50 -13.65
N GLN A 13 -20.57 -19.63 -14.20
CA GLN A 13 -20.17 -18.56 -15.11
C GLN A 13 -19.72 -17.29 -14.38
N ALA A 14 -20.08 -17.13 -13.12
CA ALA A 14 -19.74 -15.94 -12.34
C ALA A 14 -18.24 -15.90 -12.02
N ASP A 15 -17.63 -14.71 -12.00
CA ASP A 15 -16.27 -14.51 -11.49
C ASP A 15 -16.14 -14.99 -10.05
N VAL A 16 -17.17 -14.76 -9.24
CA VAL A 16 -17.33 -15.29 -7.88
C VAL A 16 -18.74 -15.80 -7.71
N GLY A 17 -18.93 -17.11 -7.77
CA GLY A 17 -20.20 -17.79 -7.51
C GLY A 17 -20.28 -18.24 -6.07
N VAL A 18 -21.30 -17.79 -5.31
CA VAL A 18 -21.50 -18.19 -3.91
C VAL A 18 -22.76 -19.02 -3.80
N ALA A 19 -22.60 -20.28 -3.40
CA ALA A 19 -23.70 -21.19 -3.11
C ALA A 19 -24.05 -21.16 -1.62
N MET A 20 -25.33 -21.35 -1.28
CA MET A 20 -25.75 -21.54 0.09
C MET A 20 -25.49 -22.96 0.58
N ASN A 21 -25.12 -23.15 1.83
CA ASN A 21 -24.90 -24.48 2.40
C ASN A 21 -26.18 -25.34 2.37
N THR A 22 -27.33 -24.72 2.55
CA THR A 22 -28.65 -25.36 2.42
C THR A 22 -29.06 -25.63 0.98
N GLY A 23 -28.28 -25.14 0.01
CA GLY A 23 -28.55 -25.32 -1.42
C GLY A 23 -28.35 -26.74 -1.92
N THR A 24 -28.79 -26.98 -3.16
CA THR A 24 -28.61 -28.26 -3.83
C THR A 24 -27.12 -28.59 -4.04
N GLN A 25 -26.81 -29.88 -4.16
CA GLN A 25 -25.46 -30.31 -4.45
C GLN A 25 -24.92 -29.69 -5.74
N ALA A 26 -25.73 -29.60 -6.78
CA ALA A 26 -25.36 -28.99 -8.05
C ALA A 26 -24.95 -27.51 -7.90
N ALA A 27 -25.69 -26.72 -7.07
CA ALA A 27 -25.34 -25.34 -6.79
C ALA A 27 -24.02 -25.23 -6.02
N ARG A 28 -23.80 -26.08 -5.00
CA ARG A 28 -22.58 -26.09 -4.19
C ARG A 28 -21.33 -26.48 -4.99
N GLU A 29 -21.46 -27.43 -5.92
CA GLU A 29 -20.36 -27.86 -6.80
C GLU A 29 -20.05 -26.84 -7.89
N ALA A 30 -21.04 -26.06 -8.34
CA ALA A 30 -20.86 -25.03 -9.36
C ALA A 30 -20.28 -23.71 -8.81
N GLY A 31 -20.45 -23.44 -7.51
CA GLY A 31 -19.97 -22.21 -6.87
C GLY A 31 -18.49 -22.29 -6.52
N ASN A 32 -17.81 -21.13 -6.55
CA ASN A 32 -16.41 -21.00 -6.08
C ASN A 32 -16.32 -20.97 -4.54
N MET A 33 -17.42 -20.56 -3.88
CA MET A 33 -17.53 -20.40 -2.45
C MET A 33 -18.86 -21.01 -1.96
N VAL A 34 -18.87 -21.45 -0.71
CA VAL A 34 -20.10 -21.88 -0.03
C VAL A 34 -20.25 -21.05 1.23
N ASP A 35 -21.40 -20.38 1.37
CA ASP A 35 -21.80 -19.69 2.59
C ASP A 35 -22.36 -20.72 3.57
N LEU A 36 -21.62 -21.03 4.63
CA LEU A 36 -21.95 -22.05 5.61
C LEU A 36 -23.15 -21.67 6.48
N ASP A 37 -23.36 -20.38 6.70
CA ASP A 37 -24.49 -19.87 7.50
C ASP A 37 -25.77 -19.75 6.65
N SER A 38 -25.65 -19.88 5.32
CA SER A 38 -26.76 -19.68 4.36
C SER A 38 -27.45 -18.32 4.52
N ASP A 39 -26.67 -17.30 4.86
CA ASP A 39 -27.15 -15.93 5.07
C ASP A 39 -26.63 -15.02 3.93
N PRO A 40 -27.48 -14.63 2.96
CA PRO A 40 -27.07 -13.79 1.84
C PRO A 40 -26.49 -12.43 2.27
N THR A 41 -26.81 -11.96 3.49
CA THR A 41 -26.27 -10.69 4.01
C THR A 41 -24.77 -10.75 4.29
N LYS A 42 -24.21 -11.92 4.53
CA LYS A 42 -22.76 -12.17 4.69
C LYS A 42 -21.97 -11.79 3.45
N LEU A 43 -22.57 -11.81 2.26
CA LEU A 43 -21.93 -11.35 1.03
C LEU A 43 -21.49 -9.88 1.11
N ILE A 44 -22.23 -9.05 1.84
CA ILE A 44 -21.87 -7.63 2.06
C ILE A 44 -20.55 -7.55 2.83
N GLU A 45 -20.38 -8.39 3.84
CA GLU A 45 -19.15 -8.47 4.64
C GLU A 45 -17.98 -8.98 3.80
N VAL A 46 -18.19 -10.05 3.01
CA VAL A 46 -17.16 -10.62 2.11
C VAL A 46 -16.69 -9.59 1.10
N VAL A 47 -17.63 -8.89 0.44
CA VAL A 47 -17.30 -7.81 -0.51
C VAL A 47 -16.59 -6.66 0.20
N GLY A 48 -17.01 -6.30 1.41
CA GLY A 48 -16.35 -5.28 2.24
C GLY A 48 -14.90 -5.64 2.55
N LEU A 49 -14.64 -6.86 2.99
CA LEU A 49 -13.30 -7.38 3.26
C LEU A 49 -12.43 -7.42 1.99
N GLY A 50 -12.98 -7.91 0.87
CA GLY A 50 -12.29 -7.93 -0.41
C GLY A 50 -11.86 -6.52 -0.86
N LYS A 51 -12.78 -5.55 -0.77
CA LYS A 51 -12.47 -4.13 -1.07
C LYS A 51 -11.44 -3.55 -0.10
N GLN A 52 -11.51 -3.89 1.19
CA GLN A 52 -10.51 -3.45 2.17
C GLN A 52 -9.11 -3.98 1.84
N LEU A 53 -8.98 -5.25 1.45
CA LEU A 53 -7.71 -5.85 1.05
C LEU A 53 -7.13 -5.17 -0.20
N LEU A 54 -7.95 -4.95 -1.23
CA LEU A 54 -7.52 -4.25 -2.45
C LEU A 54 -7.07 -2.81 -2.15
N MET A 55 -7.81 -2.10 -1.30
CA MET A 55 -7.45 -0.74 -0.88
C MET A 55 -6.15 -0.70 -0.09
N THR A 56 -5.96 -1.63 0.83
CA THR A 56 -4.73 -1.73 1.63
C THR A 56 -3.54 -1.96 0.72
N ARG A 57 -3.65 -2.90 -0.22
CA ARG A 57 -2.60 -3.17 -1.20
C ARG A 57 -2.29 -1.95 -2.06
N GLY A 58 -3.32 -1.26 -2.57
CA GLY A 58 -3.18 -0.04 -3.35
C GLY A 58 -2.54 1.11 -2.56
N ALA A 59 -2.94 1.30 -1.30
CA ALA A 59 -2.39 2.31 -0.41
C ALA A 59 -0.90 2.07 -0.12
N LEU A 60 -0.51 0.83 0.19
CA LEU A 60 0.90 0.46 0.44
C LEU A 60 1.75 0.64 -0.82
N THR A 61 1.26 0.23 -1.98
CA THR A 61 1.97 0.40 -3.26
C THR A 61 2.16 1.89 -3.57
N THR A 62 1.10 2.71 -3.41
CA THR A 62 1.18 4.15 -3.64
C THR A 62 2.19 4.81 -2.70
N PHE A 63 2.16 4.45 -1.41
CA PHE A 63 3.13 4.95 -0.43
C PHE A 63 4.56 4.54 -0.81
N SER A 64 4.78 3.27 -1.16
CA SER A 64 6.12 2.75 -1.51
C SER A 64 6.70 3.46 -2.73
N VAL A 65 5.91 3.60 -3.81
CA VAL A 65 6.36 4.30 -5.02
C VAL A 65 6.68 5.77 -4.73
N ALA A 66 5.82 6.48 -4.00
CA ALA A 66 6.06 7.87 -3.63
C ALA A 66 7.32 8.03 -2.74
N ASN A 67 7.51 7.12 -1.80
CA ASN A 67 8.67 7.05 -0.92
C ASN A 67 9.96 6.78 -1.69
N ASP A 68 9.94 5.91 -2.70
CA ASP A 68 11.11 5.62 -3.53
C ASP A 68 11.47 6.82 -4.42
N VAL A 69 10.48 7.48 -5.02
CA VAL A 69 10.71 8.72 -5.78
C VAL A 69 11.33 9.80 -4.90
N ALA A 70 10.84 9.99 -3.68
CA ALA A 70 11.37 10.98 -2.76
C ALA A 70 12.84 10.72 -2.37
N LYS A 71 13.25 9.45 -2.21
CA LYS A 71 14.64 9.08 -1.90
C LYS A 71 15.62 9.45 -3.01
N TYR A 72 15.19 9.50 -4.26
CA TYR A 72 16.08 9.93 -5.35
C TYR A 72 16.58 11.37 -5.18
N PHE A 73 15.82 12.25 -4.53
CA PHE A 73 16.27 13.61 -4.18
C PHE A 73 17.36 13.64 -3.11
N ALA A 74 17.56 12.55 -2.36
CA ALA A 74 18.69 12.41 -1.45
C ALA A 74 19.89 11.74 -2.14
N ILE A 75 19.64 10.63 -2.85
CA ILE A 75 20.68 9.74 -3.36
C ILE A 75 21.36 10.31 -4.60
N ILE A 76 20.63 10.87 -5.56
CA ILE A 76 21.19 11.37 -6.82
C ILE A 76 22.19 12.51 -6.58
N PRO A 77 21.85 13.58 -5.82
CA PRO A 77 22.85 14.61 -5.52
C PRO A 77 24.05 14.05 -4.78
N ALA A 78 23.84 13.17 -3.80
CA ALA A 78 24.92 12.58 -3.02
C ALA A 78 25.93 11.80 -3.89
N MET A 79 25.45 11.08 -4.90
CA MET A 79 26.33 10.27 -5.78
C MET A 79 27.06 11.10 -6.84
N PHE A 80 26.43 12.13 -7.37
CA PHE A 80 26.88 12.78 -8.61
C PHE A 80 27.32 14.24 -8.46
N VAL A 81 27.07 14.88 -7.29
CA VAL A 81 27.40 16.31 -7.11
C VAL A 81 28.87 16.62 -7.31
N VAL A 82 29.76 15.69 -7.02
CA VAL A 82 31.22 15.85 -7.21
C VAL A 82 31.58 15.91 -8.70
N LEU A 83 30.91 15.11 -9.54
CA LEU A 83 31.14 15.06 -10.99
C LEU A 83 30.34 16.13 -11.73
N TYR A 84 29.13 16.41 -11.25
CA TYR A 84 28.18 17.35 -11.86
C TYR A 84 27.63 18.30 -10.80
N PRO A 85 28.35 19.41 -10.48
CA PRO A 85 27.92 20.36 -9.43
C PRO A 85 26.52 20.94 -9.62
N GLY A 86 26.03 21.02 -10.86
CA GLY A 86 24.66 21.45 -11.17
C GLY A 86 23.57 20.57 -10.56
N LEU A 87 23.85 19.30 -10.24
CA LEU A 87 22.90 18.41 -9.56
C LEU A 87 22.71 18.76 -8.08
N GLY A 88 23.52 19.64 -7.51
CA GLY A 88 23.31 20.17 -6.15
C GLY A 88 21.96 20.85 -5.97
N VAL A 89 21.34 21.35 -7.04
CA VAL A 89 19.97 21.90 -7.03
C VAL A 89 18.92 20.85 -6.59
N LEU A 90 19.18 19.58 -6.84
CA LEU A 90 18.31 18.48 -6.43
C LEU A 90 18.44 18.13 -4.93
N ASN A 91 19.45 18.67 -4.23
CA ASN A 91 19.57 18.49 -2.77
C ASN A 91 18.54 19.35 -2.00
N VAL A 92 17.28 19.11 -2.29
CA VAL A 92 16.13 19.82 -1.66
C VAL A 92 16.08 19.57 -0.16
N MET A 93 16.59 18.41 0.30
CA MET A 93 16.62 18.04 1.71
C MET A 93 17.74 18.77 2.48
N GLY A 94 18.69 19.42 1.81
CA GLY A 94 19.82 20.10 2.43
C GLY A 94 20.65 19.18 3.32
N LEU A 95 21.02 18.01 2.81
CA LEU A 95 21.80 17.01 3.53
C LEU A 95 23.26 17.48 3.65
N ALA A 96 23.91 17.19 4.78
CA ALA A 96 25.21 17.80 5.14
C ALA A 96 26.33 17.29 4.25
N THR A 97 26.46 15.97 4.08
CA THR A 97 27.52 15.34 3.26
C THR A 97 26.92 14.27 2.36
N PRO A 98 27.57 13.90 1.24
CA PRO A 98 27.16 12.77 0.42
C PRO A 98 27.10 11.45 1.19
N GLN A 99 28.05 11.23 2.11
CA GLN A 99 28.13 10.02 2.93
C GLN A 99 26.95 9.96 3.91
N SER A 100 26.68 11.05 4.62
CA SER A 100 25.55 11.11 5.56
C SER A 100 24.21 10.96 4.83
N ALA A 101 24.08 11.51 3.63
CA ALA A 101 22.88 11.39 2.80
C ALA A 101 22.56 9.94 2.46
N ILE A 102 23.56 9.19 1.97
CA ILE A 102 23.39 7.77 1.62
C ILE A 102 23.11 6.94 2.87
N LEU A 103 23.87 7.13 3.95
CA LEU A 103 23.68 6.41 5.20
C LEU A 103 22.30 6.67 5.79
N SER A 104 21.86 7.92 5.82
CA SER A 104 20.53 8.31 6.33
C SER A 104 19.39 7.73 5.50
N ALA A 105 19.53 7.67 4.18
CA ALA A 105 18.55 7.06 3.30
C ALA A 105 18.44 5.54 3.53
N ILE A 106 19.57 4.85 3.76
CA ILE A 106 19.61 3.41 4.06
C ILE A 106 18.95 3.14 5.43
N ILE A 107 19.32 3.91 6.47
CA ILE A 107 18.74 3.76 7.80
C ILE A 107 17.22 4.03 7.76
N PHE A 108 16.80 5.10 7.08
CA PHE A 108 15.40 5.40 6.91
C PHE A 108 14.64 4.24 6.25
N ASN A 109 15.21 3.64 5.20
CA ASN A 109 14.60 2.50 4.52
C ASN A 109 14.47 1.28 5.43
N ALA A 110 15.48 1.01 6.26
CA ALA A 110 15.44 -0.07 7.25
C ALA A 110 14.37 0.15 8.33
N LEU A 111 14.06 1.41 8.67
CA LEU A 111 13.05 1.76 9.67
C LEU A 111 11.63 1.80 9.10
N ILE A 112 11.45 2.31 7.88
CA ILE A 112 10.11 2.48 7.31
C ILE A 112 9.44 1.15 6.98
N ILE A 113 10.20 0.12 6.58
CA ILE A 113 9.65 -1.20 6.26
C ILE A 113 8.94 -1.82 7.47
N PRO A 114 9.56 -1.97 8.66
CA PRO A 114 8.88 -2.46 9.86
C PRO A 114 7.69 -1.58 10.27
N CYS A 115 7.77 -0.26 10.07
CA CYS A 115 6.66 0.65 10.37
C CYS A 115 5.43 0.43 9.48
N LEU A 116 5.63 -0.04 8.25
CA LEU A 116 4.53 -0.34 7.33
C LEU A 116 3.86 -1.70 7.59
N VAL A 117 4.55 -2.63 8.26
CA VAL A 117 4.00 -3.96 8.57
C VAL A 117 2.69 -3.90 9.37
N PRO A 118 2.56 -3.12 10.46
CA PRO A 118 1.29 -2.99 11.17
C PRO A 118 0.16 -2.45 10.31
N LEU A 119 0.46 -1.53 9.40
CA LEU A 119 -0.52 -1.00 8.45
C LEU A 119 -0.96 -2.07 7.45
N ALA A 120 -0.04 -2.90 6.97
CA ALA A 120 -0.32 -4.02 6.08
C ALA A 120 -1.21 -5.07 6.74
N LEU A 121 -0.92 -5.39 8.02
CA LEU A 121 -1.66 -6.42 8.78
C LEU A 121 -3.05 -5.95 9.22
N ARG A 122 -3.18 -4.71 9.70
CA ARG A 122 -4.47 -4.15 10.14
C ARG A 122 -5.36 -3.73 8.98
N GLY A 123 -4.79 -3.45 7.85
CA GLY A 123 -5.47 -2.92 6.67
C GLY A 123 -5.92 -1.46 6.82
N VAL A 124 -6.23 -0.86 5.69
CA VAL A 124 -6.81 0.49 5.61
C VAL A 124 -8.32 0.39 5.82
N LYS A 125 -8.89 1.23 6.68
CA LYS A 125 -10.35 1.26 6.90
C LYS A 125 -11.09 1.54 5.60
N TYR A 126 -11.92 0.58 5.20
CA TYR A 126 -12.83 0.75 4.08
C TYR A 126 -13.93 1.74 4.45
N LYS A 127 -14.13 2.74 3.60
CA LYS A 127 -15.31 3.60 3.62
C LYS A 127 -16.07 3.39 2.32
N PRO A 128 -17.36 3.05 2.36
CA PRO A 128 -18.18 2.91 1.15
C PRO A 128 -18.24 4.25 0.40
N MET A 129 -17.57 4.30 -0.75
CA MET A 129 -17.58 5.46 -1.65
C MET A 129 -17.26 5.00 -3.07
N GLY A 130 -17.54 5.86 -4.07
CA GLY A 130 -17.21 5.56 -5.46
C GLY A 130 -15.70 5.39 -5.68
N ALA A 131 -15.33 4.70 -6.77
CA ALA A 131 -13.92 4.40 -7.08
C ALA A 131 -13.06 5.66 -7.26
N GLY A 132 -13.59 6.71 -7.90
CA GLY A 132 -12.87 7.97 -8.13
C GLY A 132 -12.48 8.70 -6.83
N PRO A 133 -13.44 9.03 -5.95
CA PRO A 133 -13.14 9.63 -4.64
C PRO A 133 -12.22 8.77 -3.77
N LEU A 134 -12.36 7.44 -3.86
CA LEU A 134 -11.50 6.50 -3.13
C LEU A 134 -10.06 6.58 -3.59
N LEU A 135 -9.83 6.57 -4.91
CA LEU A 135 -8.50 6.72 -5.50
C LEU A 135 -7.87 8.06 -5.15
N ALA A 136 -8.62 9.16 -5.30
CA ALA A 136 -8.16 10.50 -4.96
C ALA A 136 -7.73 10.60 -3.48
N ARG A 137 -8.52 10.03 -2.57
CA ARG A 137 -8.19 9.97 -1.14
C ARG A 137 -6.93 9.15 -0.87
N ASN A 138 -6.77 7.99 -1.51
CA ASN A 138 -5.59 7.15 -1.36
C ASN A 138 -4.33 7.87 -1.86
N LEU A 139 -4.40 8.50 -3.03
CA LEU A 139 -3.31 9.32 -3.57
C LEU A 139 -2.97 10.50 -2.64
N ALA A 140 -3.97 11.20 -2.12
CA ALA A 140 -3.74 12.32 -1.20
C ALA A 140 -3.09 11.87 0.11
N ILE A 141 -3.55 10.80 0.73
CA ILE A 141 -3.04 10.36 2.04
C ILE A 141 -1.71 9.61 1.89
N TYR A 142 -1.68 8.59 1.03
CA TYR A 142 -0.53 7.68 0.93
C TYR A 142 0.51 8.15 -0.08
N GLY A 143 0.11 8.85 -1.14
CA GLY A 143 1.02 9.45 -2.10
C GLY A 143 1.76 10.64 -1.49
N LEU A 144 1.03 11.63 -0.95
CA LEU A 144 1.67 12.77 -0.27
C LEU A 144 2.39 12.34 1.01
N GLY A 145 1.79 11.43 1.80
CA GLY A 145 2.45 10.87 2.98
C GLY A 145 3.75 10.14 2.64
N GLY A 146 3.74 9.31 1.59
CA GLY A 146 4.92 8.62 1.07
C GLY A 146 5.98 9.57 0.51
N LEU A 147 5.58 10.72 -0.04
CA LEU A 147 6.50 11.74 -0.50
C LEU A 147 7.12 12.52 0.65
N ILE A 148 6.32 12.95 1.63
CA ILE A 148 6.77 13.80 2.75
C ILE A 148 7.59 13.00 3.77
N ALA A 149 7.21 11.76 4.06
CA ALA A 149 7.86 10.94 5.08
C ALA A 149 9.39 10.80 4.90
N PRO A 150 9.94 10.54 3.69
CA PRO A 150 11.39 10.51 3.48
C PRO A 150 12.06 11.87 3.67
N PHE A 151 11.42 12.98 3.24
CA PHE A 151 11.99 14.31 3.41
C PHE A 151 12.22 14.62 4.90
N ILE A 152 11.25 14.32 5.74
CA ILE A 152 11.37 14.54 7.18
C ILE A 152 12.27 13.47 7.81
N GLY A 153 12.04 12.19 7.51
CA GLY A 153 12.72 11.07 8.14
C GLY A 153 14.21 11.03 7.82
N ILE A 154 14.60 11.17 6.55
CA ILE A 154 16.01 11.19 6.13
C ILE A 154 16.71 12.41 6.73
N LYS A 155 16.06 13.59 6.74
CA LYS A 155 16.67 14.80 7.34
C LYS A 155 16.89 14.65 8.83
N LEU A 156 15.95 14.08 9.59
CA LEU A 156 16.12 13.82 11.02
C LEU A 156 17.26 12.84 11.30
N ILE A 157 17.38 11.79 10.49
CA ILE A 157 18.45 10.80 10.61
C ILE A 157 19.78 11.45 10.23
N ASP A 158 19.84 12.27 9.17
CA ASP A 158 21.05 13.01 8.77
C ASP A 158 21.55 13.91 9.90
N LEU A 159 20.66 14.64 10.57
CA LEU A 159 21.01 15.44 11.74
C LEU A 159 21.57 14.61 12.90
N ALA A 160 20.96 13.42 13.14
CA ALA A 160 21.44 12.51 14.18
C ALA A 160 22.81 11.90 13.83
N VAL A 161 23.00 11.46 12.61
CA VAL A 161 24.27 10.86 12.12
C VAL A 161 25.41 11.87 12.18
N ASN A 162 25.16 13.10 11.72
CA ASN A 162 26.16 14.18 11.80
C ASN A 162 26.42 14.61 13.26
N GLY A 163 25.39 14.69 14.11
CA GLY A 163 25.54 15.03 15.52
C GLY A 163 26.34 14.00 16.33
N LEU A 164 26.32 12.74 15.90
CA LEU A 164 27.11 11.64 16.48
C LEU A 164 28.51 11.50 15.84
N GLY A 165 28.82 12.27 14.80
CA GLY A 165 30.08 12.20 14.11
C GLY A 165 30.30 10.88 13.34
N LEU A 166 29.22 10.27 12.84
CA LEU A 166 29.27 8.99 12.14
C LEU A 166 29.44 9.12 10.62
N ALA A 167 29.34 10.34 10.06
CA ALA A 167 29.53 10.62 8.63
C ALA A 167 29.95 12.08 8.39
#